data_638bf199dbcfb725a10d7d968c64ddff
#
_entry.id   638bf199dbcfb725a10d7d968c64ddff
#
_cell.length_a   1.000
_cell.length_b   1.000
_cell.length_c   1.000
_cell.angle_alpha   90.00
_cell.angle_beta   90.00
_cell.angle_gamma   90.00
#
_symmetry.space_group_name_H-M   'P 1'
#
loop_
_entity.id
_entity.type
_entity.pdbx_description
1 polymer ?
#
loop_
_entity_poly.entity_id
_entity_poly.type
_entity_poly.pdbx_seq_one_letter_code
_entity_poly.pdbx_strand_id
1 'polypeptide(L)'
;MLDESLIDAAVSRILALKFRLGLFEDPRLPDQERIDAVIGSDEHQRLNLELTRESVALLKNNGSLPFAADDAKRIAVVGPLADDAQTQLGDWAGNSGQVNWMPDGHPRHMITTVLDAFKQLVPAGCNVVYSRGANIVDLVPDPEGEFYPDGQPRPKIGVSAAVDQAMIDEAIENARQSDLVVAVVGDVVQLIGEGCSTGTLELLGGQNALLEALSNVARETGKPLVVVLMSSKPMVLPASVIGTNGVIVDESAAEGTSALLWAPSPGMKGGQAIAEIILGITEPSGRLPITFPRHAGQLPVYYNQIRGQHGNRYADLTQDPAFAFGEGLGYTTFEYGEPAITNVPDSGAFTESDTVHAEITLTNTGERKGIEVVQAYIGDIVTSYSWTDRELKSFKRVELEPGESKTVAFDIPVADCTIVDPDANRIVEPGEFELLVGHSSRREDLKRTVFTVA
;
A
#
# COMPACT_ATOMS: atom_id res chain seq x y z
N MET A 1 -39.15 32.97 3.73
CA MET A 1 -39.91 31.71 3.57
C MET A 1 -39.32 30.98 2.37
N LEU A 2 -39.13 29.67 2.46
CA LEU A 2 -38.69 28.87 1.33
C LEU A 2 -39.83 28.71 0.34
N ASP A 3 -39.56 28.79 -0.95
CA ASP A 3 -40.57 28.60 -2.01
C ASP A 3 -40.96 27.10 -2.05
N GLU A 4 -42.25 26.82 -2.05
CA GLU A 4 -42.80 25.46 -2.09
C GLU A 4 -42.35 24.70 -3.34
N SER A 5 -42.17 25.41 -4.47
CA SER A 5 -41.68 24.82 -5.73
C SER A 5 -40.26 24.20 -5.60
N LEU A 6 -39.42 24.71 -4.72
CA LEU A 6 -38.09 24.12 -4.45
C LEU A 6 -38.21 22.81 -3.68
N ILE A 7 -39.18 22.74 -2.76
CA ILE A 7 -39.48 21.53 -2.01
C ILE A 7 -40.04 20.46 -2.97
N ASP A 8 -41.02 20.83 -3.81
CA ASP A 8 -41.60 19.94 -4.80
C ASP A 8 -40.55 19.38 -5.77
N ALA A 9 -39.66 20.25 -6.24
CA ALA A 9 -38.55 19.80 -7.11
C ALA A 9 -37.61 18.81 -6.41
N ALA A 10 -37.32 19.03 -5.14
CA ALA A 10 -36.50 18.09 -4.36
C ALA A 10 -37.20 16.75 -4.14
N VAL A 11 -38.48 16.79 -3.71
CA VAL A 11 -39.30 15.60 -3.51
C VAL A 11 -39.48 14.81 -4.80
N SER A 12 -39.75 15.48 -5.91
CA SER A 12 -39.91 14.86 -7.23
C SER A 12 -38.69 14.06 -7.65
N ARG A 13 -37.47 14.57 -7.39
CA ARG A 13 -36.23 13.81 -7.67
C ARG A 13 -36.13 12.50 -6.86
N ILE A 14 -36.48 12.56 -5.57
CA ILE A 14 -36.47 11.38 -4.69
C ILE A 14 -37.54 10.37 -5.13
N LEU A 15 -38.76 10.84 -5.40
CA LEU A 15 -39.85 9.98 -5.85
C LEU A 15 -39.54 9.34 -7.21
N ALA A 16 -39.01 10.12 -8.15
CA ALA A 16 -38.59 9.59 -9.45
C ALA A 16 -37.57 8.45 -9.33
N LEU A 17 -36.61 8.55 -8.39
CA LEU A 17 -35.67 7.49 -8.11
C LEU A 17 -36.36 6.25 -7.53
N LYS A 18 -37.27 6.43 -6.57
CA LYS A 18 -38.04 5.32 -5.99
C LYS A 18 -38.89 4.59 -7.04
N PHE A 19 -39.56 5.34 -7.94
CA PHE A 19 -40.30 4.74 -9.05
C PHE A 19 -39.40 3.98 -10.01
N ARG A 20 -38.26 4.54 -10.41
CA ARG A 20 -37.29 3.86 -11.29
C ARG A 20 -36.76 2.55 -10.68
N LEU A 21 -36.60 2.52 -9.38
CA LEU A 21 -36.15 1.33 -8.65
C LEU A 21 -37.28 0.34 -8.35
N GLY A 22 -38.55 0.67 -8.63
CA GLY A 22 -39.70 -0.17 -8.34
C GLY A 22 -39.97 -0.36 -6.85
N LEU A 23 -39.55 0.59 -5.98
CA LEU A 23 -39.60 0.43 -4.53
C LEU A 23 -41.03 0.50 -3.96
N PHE A 24 -42.03 0.95 -4.74
CA PHE A 24 -43.41 0.99 -4.32
C PHE A 24 -44.10 -0.38 -4.53
N GLU A 25 -43.67 -1.12 -5.55
CA GLU A 25 -44.16 -2.46 -5.89
C GLU A 25 -43.36 -3.52 -5.12
N ASP A 26 -42.04 -3.33 -5.01
CA ASP A 26 -41.13 -4.20 -4.28
C ASP A 26 -40.18 -3.35 -3.42
N PRO A 27 -40.43 -3.19 -2.12
CA PRO A 27 -39.60 -2.39 -1.21
C PRO A 27 -38.21 -3.00 -0.99
N ARG A 28 -37.92 -4.17 -1.56
CA ARG A 28 -36.62 -4.86 -1.48
C ARG A 28 -36.11 -5.00 -0.05
N LEU A 29 -36.98 -5.49 0.82
CA LEU A 29 -36.60 -5.79 2.20
C LEU A 29 -35.50 -6.87 2.23
N PRO A 30 -34.65 -6.85 3.24
CA PRO A 30 -33.65 -7.89 3.42
C PRO A 30 -34.30 -9.28 3.45
N ASP A 31 -33.70 -10.21 2.73
CA ASP A 31 -34.07 -11.62 2.69
C ASP A 31 -32.96 -12.43 3.33
N GLN A 32 -33.24 -13.07 4.47
CA GLN A 32 -32.23 -13.77 5.25
C GLN A 32 -31.65 -14.97 4.49
N GLU A 33 -32.45 -15.73 3.76
CA GLU A 33 -31.96 -16.86 2.98
C GLU A 33 -30.99 -16.40 1.89
N ARG A 34 -31.31 -15.27 1.25
CA ARG A 34 -30.43 -14.68 0.24
C ARG A 34 -29.17 -14.07 0.86
N ILE A 35 -29.28 -13.46 2.03
CA ILE A 35 -28.11 -12.96 2.77
C ILE A 35 -27.15 -14.12 3.06
N ASP A 36 -27.67 -15.20 3.65
CA ASP A 36 -26.89 -16.38 4.02
C ASP A 36 -26.26 -17.09 2.81
N ALA A 37 -26.94 -17.06 1.66
CA ALA A 37 -26.43 -17.67 0.43
C ALA A 37 -25.38 -16.83 -0.30
N VAL A 38 -25.40 -15.50 -0.16
CA VAL A 38 -24.57 -14.59 -0.96
C VAL A 38 -23.42 -13.99 -0.14
N ILE A 39 -23.73 -13.50 1.08
CA ILE A 39 -22.72 -12.80 1.90
C ILE A 39 -21.70 -13.80 2.45
N GLY A 40 -20.42 -13.59 2.12
CA GLY A 40 -19.35 -14.47 2.55
C GLY A 40 -19.31 -15.83 1.83
N SER A 41 -19.99 -15.95 0.68
CA SER A 41 -19.94 -17.16 -0.18
C SER A 41 -18.50 -17.49 -0.60
N ASP A 42 -18.27 -18.71 -1.07
CA ASP A 42 -16.95 -19.17 -1.55
C ASP A 42 -16.39 -18.25 -2.66
N GLU A 43 -17.27 -17.72 -3.51
CA GLU A 43 -16.88 -16.74 -4.54
C GLU A 43 -16.39 -15.43 -3.90
N HIS A 44 -17.10 -14.91 -2.89
CA HIS A 44 -16.64 -13.72 -2.15
C HIS A 44 -15.32 -13.97 -1.43
N GLN A 45 -15.13 -15.15 -0.83
CA GLN A 45 -13.88 -15.51 -0.17
C GLN A 45 -12.70 -15.61 -1.16
N ARG A 46 -12.94 -16.20 -2.34
CA ARG A 46 -11.94 -16.30 -3.41
C ARG A 46 -11.54 -14.92 -3.93
N LEU A 47 -12.52 -14.08 -4.25
CA LEU A 47 -12.29 -12.72 -4.73
C LEU A 47 -11.57 -11.85 -3.68
N ASN A 48 -11.97 -11.97 -2.41
CA ASN A 48 -11.30 -11.28 -1.31
C ASN A 48 -9.80 -11.66 -1.23
N LEU A 49 -9.49 -12.95 -1.30
CA LEU A 49 -8.10 -13.42 -1.29
C LEU A 49 -7.31 -12.91 -2.51
N GLU A 50 -7.91 -12.94 -3.69
CA GLU A 50 -7.29 -12.44 -4.93
C GLU A 50 -6.95 -10.96 -4.84
N LEU A 51 -7.92 -10.12 -4.43
CA LEU A 51 -7.70 -8.68 -4.21
C LEU A 51 -6.62 -8.42 -3.14
N THR A 52 -6.62 -9.20 -2.07
CA THR A 52 -5.62 -9.06 -1.01
C THR A 52 -4.21 -9.40 -1.51
N ARG A 53 -4.04 -10.47 -2.29
CA ARG A 53 -2.75 -10.84 -2.93
C ARG A 53 -2.21 -9.71 -3.81
N GLU A 54 -3.09 -9.07 -4.57
CA GLU A 54 -2.74 -7.97 -5.48
C GLU A 54 -2.49 -6.63 -4.77
N SER A 55 -2.94 -6.49 -3.51
CA SER A 55 -2.77 -5.24 -2.73
C SER A 55 -1.49 -5.20 -1.89
N VAL A 56 -0.89 -6.33 -1.58
CA VAL A 56 0.37 -6.38 -0.80
C VAL A 56 1.54 -6.03 -1.69
N ALA A 57 2.30 -4.98 -1.32
CA ALA A 57 3.47 -4.53 -2.06
C ALA A 57 4.77 -5.07 -1.42
N LEU A 58 5.60 -5.71 -2.23
CA LEU A 58 6.98 -6.06 -1.86
C LEU A 58 7.87 -4.85 -2.15
N LEU A 59 8.44 -4.22 -1.13
CA LEU A 59 9.20 -2.96 -1.26
C LEU A 59 10.71 -3.16 -1.22
N LYS A 60 11.18 -4.22 -0.61
CA LYS A 60 12.60 -4.58 -0.53
C LYS A 60 12.74 -6.09 -0.58
N ASN A 61 13.73 -6.58 -1.30
CA ASN A 61 14.12 -7.99 -1.31
C ASN A 61 15.58 -8.11 -1.74
N ASN A 62 16.42 -8.67 -0.89
CA ASN A 62 17.83 -8.94 -1.20
C ASN A 62 18.06 -10.31 -1.86
N GLY A 63 17.00 -10.97 -2.35
CA GLY A 63 17.03 -12.31 -2.90
C GLY A 63 16.65 -13.41 -1.89
N SER A 64 16.28 -13.06 -0.65
CA SER A 64 15.83 -14.03 0.36
C SER A 64 14.39 -14.49 0.13
N LEU A 65 13.60 -13.76 -0.64
CA LEU A 65 12.26 -14.14 -1.04
C LEU A 65 12.23 -14.48 -2.55
N PRO A 66 11.43 -15.47 -2.96
CA PRO A 66 10.55 -16.30 -2.14
C PRO A 66 11.35 -17.25 -1.24
N PHE A 67 10.88 -17.45 -0.01
CA PHE A 67 11.52 -18.34 0.94
C PHE A 67 11.11 -19.79 0.69
N ALA A 68 12.10 -20.65 0.39
CA ALA A 68 11.87 -22.08 0.22
C ALA A 68 11.72 -22.75 1.59
N ALA A 69 10.50 -23.11 1.95
CA ALA A 69 10.19 -23.67 3.27
C ALA A 69 10.40 -25.21 3.37
N ASP A 70 10.71 -25.88 2.27
CA ASP A 70 10.78 -27.36 2.22
C ASP A 70 11.80 -27.95 3.19
N ASP A 71 12.93 -27.28 3.38
CA ASP A 71 14.00 -27.70 4.29
C ASP A 71 13.98 -26.94 5.63
N ALA A 72 13.07 -25.99 5.80
CA ALA A 72 12.98 -25.19 7.02
C ALA A 72 12.47 -26.03 8.19
N LYS A 73 13.17 -25.95 9.32
CA LYS A 73 12.81 -26.65 10.55
C LYS A 73 12.02 -25.76 11.51
N ARG A 74 12.26 -24.46 11.44
CA ARG A 74 11.66 -23.52 12.37
C ARG A 74 11.51 -22.12 11.73
N ILE A 75 10.34 -21.55 11.87
CA ILE A 75 10.02 -20.17 11.45
C ILE A 75 9.51 -19.41 12.68
N ALA A 76 10.10 -18.24 12.95
CA ALA A 76 9.61 -17.32 13.96
C ALA A 76 8.71 -16.26 13.33
N VAL A 77 7.46 -16.21 13.76
CA VAL A 77 6.50 -15.14 13.44
C VAL A 77 6.41 -14.25 14.67
N VAL A 78 6.91 -13.02 14.55
CA VAL A 78 7.17 -12.12 15.68
C VAL A 78 6.42 -10.81 15.46
N GLY A 79 6.08 -10.14 16.52
CA GLY A 79 5.54 -8.79 16.44
C GLY A 79 4.11 -8.65 16.95
N PRO A 80 3.72 -7.42 17.34
CA PRO A 80 2.42 -7.16 17.96
C PRO A 80 1.24 -7.46 17.05
N LEU A 81 1.42 -7.39 15.72
CA LEU A 81 0.36 -7.60 14.73
C LEU A 81 0.38 -9.00 14.10
N ALA A 82 1.32 -9.86 14.48
CA ALA A 82 1.45 -11.20 13.91
C ALA A 82 0.21 -12.09 14.13
N ASP A 83 -0.49 -11.90 15.24
CA ASP A 83 -1.73 -12.61 15.60
C ASP A 83 -2.87 -11.65 15.99
N ASP A 84 -2.86 -10.42 15.48
CA ASP A 84 -3.94 -9.45 15.69
C ASP A 84 -4.98 -9.56 14.59
N ALA A 85 -6.09 -10.24 14.91
CA ALA A 85 -7.15 -10.48 13.95
C ALA A 85 -8.02 -9.24 13.64
N GLN A 86 -8.03 -8.23 14.51
CA GLN A 86 -8.92 -7.08 14.33
C GLN A 86 -8.24 -5.95 13.59
N THR A 87 -7.00 -5.64 13.92
CA THR A 87 -6.26 -4.53 13.30
C THR A 87 -6.08 -4.72 11.79
N GLN A 88 -5.85 -5.95 11.32
CA GLN A 88 -5.69 -6.21 9.89
C GLN A 88 -6.95 -5.90 9.05
N LEU A 89 -8.13 -5.79 9.66
CA LEU A 89 -9.36 -5.43 8.96
C LEU A 89 -9.41 -3.95 8.57
N GLY A 90 -8.66 -3.11 9.25
CA GLY A 90 -8.68 -1.67 9.07
C GLY A 90 -9.77 -0.98 9.87
N ASP A 91 -9.83 0.35 9.76
CA ASP A 91 -10.85 1.18 10.40
C ASP A 91 -12.21 1.04 9.69
N TRP A 92 -13.29 1.23 10.43
CA TRP A 92 -14.68 1.14 9.95
C TRP A 92 -15.12 -0.25 9.43
N ALA A 93 -14.34 -1.28 9.66
CA ALA A 93 -14.68 -2.67 9.34
C ALA A 93 -15.48 -3.38 10.45
N GLY A 94 -16.39 -2.66 11.13
CA GLY A 94 -17.18 -3.14 12.29
C GLY A 94 -16.56 -2.79 13.63
N ASN A 95 -15.32 -2.31 13.63
CA ASN A 95 -14.65 -1.68 14.77
C ASN A 95 -13.92 -0.43 14.28
N SER A 96 -13.71 0.55 15.13
CA SER A 96 -12.98 1.76 14.77
C SER A 96 -12.22 2.32 15.96
N GLY A 97 -11.24 3.18 15.70
CA GLY A 97 -10.54 3.92 16.75
C GLY A 97 -11.44 4.88 17.52
N GLN A 98 -12.52 5.36 16.90
CA GLN A 98 -13.49 6.29 17.52
C GLN A 98 -14.58 5.58 18.31
N VAL A 99 -15.17 4.54 17.72
CA VAL A 99 -16.38 3.88 18.25
C VAL A 99 -16.22 2.37 18.18
N ASN A 100 -16.38 1.75 19.30
CA ASN A 100 -16.34 0.31 19.41
C ASN A 100 -17.76 -0.27 19.25
N TRP A 101 -18.22 -0.44 18.02
CA TRP A 101 -19.52 -1.03 17.69
C TRP A 101 -19.57 -2.52 17.96
N MET A 102 -18.41 -3.17 17.87
CA MET A 102 -18.25 -4.60 18.11
C MET A 102 -17.21 -4.80 19.20
N PRO A 103 -17.60 -4.73 20.50
CA PRO A 103 -16.65 -4.85 21.61
C PRO A 103 -15.80 -6.11 21.58
N ASP A 104 -16.35 -7.21 21.07
CA ASP A 104 -15.66 -8.49 20.93
C ASP A 104 -14.95 -8.65 19.57
N GLY A 105 -15.06 -7.63 18.69
CA GLY A 105 -14.57 -7.66 17.32
C GLY A 105 -15.32 -8.66 16.43
N HIS A 106 -14.81 -8.83 15.21
CA HIS A 106 -15.30 -9.88 14.32
C HIS A 106 -14.93 -11.28 14.81
N PRO A 107 -15.73 -12.31 14.52
CA PRO A 107 -15.44 -13.69 14.94
C PRO A 107 -14.06 -14.14 14.45
N ARG A 108 -13.23 -14.62 15.37
CA ARG A 108 -11.83 -14.99 15.12
C ARG A 108 -11.66 -15.99 13.94
N HIS A 109 -12.61 -16.91 13.77
CA HIS A 109 -12.57 -17.92 12.73
C HIS A 109 -12.75 -17.39 11.31
N MET A 110 -13.25 -16.17 11.15
CA MET A 110 -13.43 -15.51 9.83
C MET A 110 -12.12 -14.88 9.32
N ILE A 111 -11.12 -14.73 10.18
CA ILE A 111 -9.93 -13.94 9.93
C ILE A 111 -8.69 -14.84 10.01
N THR A 112 -7.88 -14.84 8.96
CA THR A 112 -6.60 -15.56 8.95
C THR A 112 -5.49 -14.57 9.26
N THR A 113 -4.85 -14.68 10.42
CA THR A 113 -3.69 -13.88 10.77
C THR A 113 -2.42 -14.40 10.10
N VAL A 114 -1.34 -13.60 10.14
CA VAL A 114 -0.05 -14.04 9.59
C VAL A 114 0.44 -15.32 10.30
N LEU A 115 0.29 -15.37 11.62
CA LEU A 115 0.63 -16.57 12.41
C LEU A 115 -0.18 -17.80 11.99
N ASP A 116 -1.49 -17.65 11.81
CA ASP A 116 -2.35 -18.77 11.36
C ASP A 116 -1.95 -19.27 9.99
N ALA A 117 -1.68 -18.34 9.07
CA ALA A 117 -1.32 -18.69 7.71
C ALA A 117 -0.01 -19.47 7.64
N PHE A 118 1.03 -19.03 8.37
CA PHE A 118 2.28 -19.79 8.43
C PHE A 118 2.06 -21.19 9.01
N LYS A 119 1.28 -21.34 10.10
CA LYS A 119 0.94 -22.65 10.66
C LYS A 119 0.21 -23.58 9.69
N GLN A 120 -0.55 -23.01 8.75
CA GLN A 120 -1.33 -23.78 7.77
C GLN A 120 -0.53 -24.12 6.50
N LEU A 121 0.37 -23.23 6.07
CA LEU A 121 0.99 -23.31 4.74
C LEU A 121 2.39 -23.94 4.76
N VAL A 122 3.09 -23.95 5.91
CA VAL A 122 4.42 -24.56 5.96
C VAL A 122 4.33 -26.08 5.92
N PRO A 123 5.38 -26.78 5.41
CA PRO A 123 5.42 -28.22 5.35
C PRO A 123 5.29 -28.89 6.73
N ALA A 124 4.74 -30.09 6.75
CA ALA A 124 4.67 -30.91 7.96
C ALA A 124 6.09 -31.15 8.52
N GLY A 125 6.31 -30.79 9.78
CA GLY A 125 7.62 -30.88 10.44
C GLY A 125 8.36 -29.54 10.58
N CYS A 126 7.93 -28.49 9.88
CA CYS A 126 8.38 -27.13 10.18
C CYS A 126 7.63 -26.59 11.41
N ASN A 127 8.36 -26.17 12.42
CA ASN A 127 7.80 -25.60 13.65
C ASN A 127 7.62 -24.09 13.52
N VAL A 128 6.39 -23.59 13.62
CA VAL A 128 6.10 -22.14 13.66
C VAL A 128 5.98 -21.71 15.10
N VAL A 129 6.86 -20.80 15.53
CA VAL A 129 6.85 -20.22 16.88
C VAL A 129 6.42 -18.76 16.83
N TYR A 130 5.80 -18.31 17.90
CA TYR A 130 5.30 -16.97 18.03
C TYR A 130 5.88 -16.27 19.27
N SER A 131 6.21 -15.00 19.13
CA SER A 131 6.43 -14.07 20.24
C SER A 131 5.91 -12.69 19.87
N ARG A 132 5.21 -12.05 20.81
CA ARG A 132 4.64 -10.70 20.58
C ARG A 132 5.72 -9.64 20.39
N GLY A 133 6.82 -9.74 21.11
CA GLY A 133 8.01 -8.91 21.00
C GLY A 133 7.88 -7.45 21.43
N ALA A 134 6.73 -6.84 21.23
CA ALA A 134 6.45 -5.45 21.62
C ALA A 134 4.96 -5.19 21.85
N ASN A 135 4.65 -4.16 22.65
CA ASN A 135 3.34 -3.52 22.65
C ASN A 135 3.42 -2.21 21.83
N ILE A 136 2.29 -1.81 21.20
CA ILE A 136 2.18 -0.58 20.42
C ILE A 136 1.64 0.56 21.30
N VAL A 137 0.50 0.32 21.95
CA VAL A 137 -0.19 1.30 22.81
C VAL A 137 -0.62 0.67 24.10
N ASP A 138 -0.71 1.51 25.14
CA ASP A 138 -1.46 1.26 26.36
C ASP A 138 -2.76 2.06 26.29
N LEU A 139 -3.89 1.43 26.66
CA LEU A 139 -5.19 2.10 26.70
C LEU A 139 -5.40 2.73 28.08
N VAL A 140 -5.40 4.06 28.13
CA VAL A 140 -5.61 4.84 29.36
C VAL A 140 -6.95 5.57 29.33
N PRO A 141 -7.53 5.93 30.47
CA PRO A 141 -8.72 6.78 30.52
C PRO A 141 -8.48 8.11 29.78
N ASP A 142 -9.51 8.62 29.11
CA ASP A 142 -9.45 9.93 28.46
C ASP A 142 -9.23 11.02 29.52
N PRO A 143 -8.21 11.89 29.43
CA PRO A 143 -7.95 12.96 30.39
C PRO A 143 -9.06 14.02 30.44
N GLU A 144 -9.92 14.09 29.42
CA GLU A 144 -11.08 14.99 29.43
C GLU A 144 -12.27 14.46 30.25
N GLY A 145 -12.16 13.26 30.83
CA GLY A 145 -13.17 12.66 31.70
C GLY A 145 -13.81 11.39 31.13
N GLU A 146 -14.67 10.77 31.93
CA GLU A 146 -15.32 9.50 31.60
C GLU A 146 -16.47 9.63 30.58
N PHE A 147 -17.06 10.83 30.46
CA PHE A 147 -18.24 11.07 29.65
C PHE A 147 -18.09 12.30 28.78
N TYR A 148 -18.71 12.27 27.62
CA TYR A 148 -18.94 13.44 26.77
C TYR A 148 -20.03 14.34 27.39
N PRO A 149 -20.15 15.61 26.95
CA PRO A 149 -21.19 16.52 27.46
C PRO A 149 -22.63 16.03 27.28
N ASP A 150 -22.85 15.12 26.30
CA ASP A 150 -24.15 14.49 26.03
C ASP A 150 -24.42 13.23 26.85
N GLY A 151 -23.50 12.86 27.76
CA GLY A 151 -23.59 11.69 28.63
C GLY A 151 -23.13 10.37 28.04
N GLN A 152 -22.63 10.36 26.82
CA GLN A 152 -22.01 9.17 26.20
C GLN A 152 -20.66 8.88 26.89
N PRO A 153 -20.30 7.60 27.13
CA PRO A 153 -19.00 7.27 27.70
C PRO A 153 -17.88 7.56 26.68
N ARG A 154 -16.80 8.17 27.16
CA ARG A 154 -15.58 8.37 26.35
C ARG A 154 -14.81 7.07 26.24
N PRO A 155 -14.34 6.70 25.05
CA PRO A 155 -13.45 5.56 24.89
C PRO A 155 -12.10 5.84 25.58
N LYS A 156 -11.38 4.78 25.94
CA LYS A 156 -9.99 4.91 26.36
C LYS A 156 -9.15 5.38 25.17
N ILE A 157 -8.17 6.23 25.44
CA ILE A 157 -7.20 6.69 24.44
C ILE A 157 -5.96 5.82 24.44
N GLY A 158 -5.36 5.66 23.26
CA GLY A 158 -4.08 4.96 23.07
C GLY A 158 -2.91 5.90 23.32
N VAL A 159 -2.02 5.55 24.24
CA VAL A 159 -0.71 6.20 24.42
C VAL A 159 0.39 5.24 24.01
N SER A 160 1.53 5.77 23.54
CA SER A 160 2.67 4.91 23.16
C SER A 160 3.11 4.04 24.33
N ALA A 161 3.13 2.73 24.14
CA ALA A 161 3.56 1.78 25.16
C ALA A 161 5.05 1.92 25.47
N ALA A 162 5.44 1.59 26.69
CA ALA A 162 6.86 1.50 27.05
C ALA A 162 7.52 0.29 26.34
N VAL A 163 8.84 0.38 26.14
CA VAL A 163 9.65 -0.76 25.67
C VAL A 163 9.70 -1.82 26.78
N ASP A 164 9.30 -3.03 26.44
CA ASP A 164 9.40 -4.21 27.33
C ASP A 164 10.57 -5.09 26.86
N GLN A 165 11.67 -5.04 27.62
CA GLN A 165 12.89 -5.78 27.27
C GLN A 165 12.68 -7.29 27.35
N ALA A 166 11.84 -7.79 28.26
CA ALA A 166 11.60 -9.23 28.39
C ALA A 166 10.87 -9.80 27.16
N MET A 167 9.93 -9.04 26.57
CA MET A 167 9.29 -9.41 25.32
C MET A 167 10.28 -9.43 24.15
N ILE A 168 11.19 -8.46 24.09
CA ILE A 168 12.23 -8.40 23.06
C ILE A 168 13.21 -9.57 23.20
N ASP A 169 13.63 -9.89 24.43
CA ASP A 169 14.54 -11.01 24.70
C ASP A 169 13.94 -12.36 24.29
N GLU A 170 12.64 -12.59 24.53
CA GLU A 170 11.93 -13.77 24.04
C GLU A 170 11.92 -13.83 22.50
N ALA A 171 11.67 -12.69 21.85
CA ALA A 171 11.68 -12.60 20.40
C ALA A 171 13.07 -12.88 19.81
N ILE A 172 14.14 -12.37 20.41
CA ILE A 172 15.54 -12.64 20.06
C ILE A 172 15.85 -14.12 20.14
N GLU A 173 15.46 -14.77 21.24
CA GLU A 173 15.73 -16.21 21.44
C GLU A 173 15.03 -17.06 20.38
N ASN A 174 13.76 -16.76 20.07
CA ASN A 174 13.03 -17.42 19.01
C ASN A 174 13.66 -17.16 17.62
N ALA A 175 14.08 -15.94 17.36
CA ALA A 175 14.72 -15.56 16.10
C ALA A 175 16.05 -16.30 15.86
N ARG A 176 16.91 -16.39 16.88
CA ARG A 176 18.22 -17.07 16.79
C ARG A 176 18.11 -18.54 16.41
N GLN A 177 17.04 -19.20 16.83
CA GLN A 177 16.79 -20.62 16.59
C GLN A 177 16.05 -20.89 15.28
N SER A 178 15.61 -19.87 14.54
CA SER A 178 14.75 -20.00 13.38
C SER A 178 15.53 -19.87 12.07
N ASP A 179 15.02 -20.49 11.01
CA ASP A 179 15.56 -20.42 9.65
C ASP A 179 15.03 -19.19 8.89
N LEU A 180 13.87 -18.68 9.31
CA LEU A 180 13.25 -17.45 8.86
C LEU A 180 12.63 -16.71 10.04
N VAL A 181 12.76 -15.38 10.05
CA VAL A 181 12.06 -14.49 10.99
C VAL A 181 11.12 -13.61 10.20
N VAL A 182 9.83 -13.59 10.57
CA VAL A 182 8.81 -12.71 10.00
C VAL A 182 8.34 -11.77 11.09
N ALA A 183 8.70 -10.49 11.00
CA ALA A 183 8.34 -9.47 11.96
C ALA A 183 7.14 -8.66 11.44
N VAL A 184 6.00 -8.72 12.14
CA VAL A 184 4.77 -8.02 11.75
C VAL A 184 4.52 -6.83 12.68
N VAL A 185 4.71 -5.63 12.14
CA VAL A 185 4.65 -4.35 12.85
C VAL A 185 3.73 -3.36 12.14
N GLY A 186 3.38 -2.26 12.77
CA GLY A 186 2.57 -1.23 12.13
C GLY A 186 1.69 -0.45 13.09
N ASP A 187 0.51 -0.08 12.63
CA ASP A 187 -0.51 0.62 13.41
C ASP A 187 -1.52 -0.36 14.04
N VAL A 188 -2.26 0.14 15.02
CA VAL A 188 -3.45 -0.51 15.58
C VAL A 188 -4.69 0.34 15.31
N VAL A 189 -5.86 -0.29 15.36
CA VAL A 189 -7.14 0.38 15.05
C VAL A 189 -7.38 1.65 15.88
N GLN A 190 -6.86 1.71 17.09
CA GLN A 190 -6.95 2.87 17.99
C GLN A 190 -6.17 4.11 17.51
N LEU A 191 -5.29 3.94 16.52
CA LEU A 191 -4.42 4.99 15.97
C LEU A 191 -4.76 5.36 14.52
N ILE A 192 -5.86 4.86 13.99
CA ILE A 192 -6.31 5.10 12.63
C ILE A 192 -7.76 5.54 12.61
N GLY A 193 -8.14 6.28 11.58
CA GLY A 193 -9.48 6.83 11.41
C GLY A 193 -9.64 8.25 11.93
N GLU A 194 -10.84 8.75 11.84
CA GLU A 194 -11.19 10.12 12.19
C GLU A 194 -11.01 10.39 13.68
N GLY A 195 -10.23 11.42 14.00
CA GLY A 195 -9.93 11.81 15.39
C GLY A 195 -8.92 10.92 16.13
N CYS A 196 -8.42 9.86 15.48
CA CYS A 196 -7.50 8.88 16.10
C CYS A 196 -6.10 8.87 15.49
N SER A 197 -5.86 9.61 14.38
CA SER A 197 -4.56 9.62 13.71
C SER A 197 -3.46 10.22 14.58
N THR A 198 -2.26 9.64 14.51
CA THR A 198 -1.07 10.14 15.21
C THR A 198 -0.46 11.34 14.49
N GLY A 199 0.13 12.28 15.25
CA GLY A 199 0.90 13.40 14.71
C GLY A 199 2.29 13.00 14.19
N THR A 200 2.75 11.78 14.48
CA THR A 200 4.00 11.19 13.95
C THR A 200 3.69 10.10 12.95
N LEU A 201 4.63 9.87 12.03
CA LEU A 201 4.61 8.71 11.13
C LEU A 201 5.50 7.56 11.61
N GLU A 202 6.16 7.70 12.76
CA GLU A 202 7.01 6.65 13.32
C GLU A 202 6.19 5.53 13.96
N LEU A 203 6.75 4.34 14.00
CA LEU A 203 6.20 3.21 14.75
C LEU A 203 6.19 3.53 16.25
N LEU A 204 5.04 3.35 16.90
CA LEU A 204 4.88 3.59 18.32
C LEU A 204 5.24 2.37 19.17
N GLY A 205 5.39 2.60 20.47
CA GLY A 205 5.70 1.57 21.45
C GLY A 205 7.10 0.99 21.29
N GLY A 206 7.24 -0.30 21.59
CA GLY A 206 8.50 -1.02 21.54
C GLY A 206 8.91 -1.51 20.14
N GLN A 207 8.18 -1.16 19.08
CA GLN A 207 8.37 -1.74 17.74
C GLN A 207 9.73 -1.44 17.11
N ASN A 208 10.23 -0.19 17.23
CA ASN A 208 11.54 0.17 16.70
C ASN A 208 12.67 -0.60 17.42
N ALA A 209 12.59 -0.71 18.76
CA ALA A 209 13.57 -1.48 19.53
C ALA A 209 13.53 -2.97 19.16
N LEU A 210 12.35 -3.54 18.94
CA LEU A 210 12.20 -4.91 18.45
C LEU A 210 12.85 -5.09 17.08
N LEU A 211 12.57 -4.21 16.11
CA LEU A 211 13.15 -4.29 14.76
C LEU A 211 14.67 -4.17 14.76
N GLU A 212 15.23 -3.28 15.58
CA GLU A 212 16.67 -3.16 15.74
C GLU A 212 17.30 -4.44 16.33
N ALA A 213 16.67 -5.01 17.35
CA ALA A 213 17.12 -6.24 17.97
C ALA A 213 17.09 -7.43 16.99
N LEU A 214 15.99 -7.59 16.23
CA LEU A 214 15.86 -8.65 15.22
C LEU A 214 16.84 -8.45 14.05
N SER A 215 17.07 -7.20 13.62
CA SER A 215 18.07 -6.89 12.60
C SER A 215 19.48 -7.26 13.04
N ASN A 216 19.83 -7.04 14.32
CA ASN A 216 21.09 -7.49 14.89
C ASN A 216 21.21 -9.01 14.85
N VAL A 217 20.18 -9.74 15.25
CA VAL A 217 20.14 -11.21 15.16
C VAL A 217 20.32 -11.69 13.72
N ALA A 218 19.64 -11.08 12.76
CA ALA A 218 19.76 -11.43 11.35
C ALA A 218 21.19 -11.25 10.82
N ARG A 219 21.86 -10.13 11.19
CA ARG A 219 23.26 -9.89 10.85
C ARG A 219 24.23 -10.89 11.49
N GLU A 220 24.00 -11.22 12.76
CA GLU A 220 24.83 -12.18 13.50
C GLU A 220 24.70 -13.61 12.94
N THR A 221 23.51 -13.99 12.53
CA THR A 221 23.20 -15.38 12.13
C THR A 221 23.25 -15.60 10.62
N GLY A 222 23.19 -14.54 9.82
CA GLY A 222 23.04 -14.59 8.37
C GLY A 222 21.66 -15.10 7.91
N LYS A 223 20.69 -15.20 8.81
CA LYS A 223 19.36 -15.73 8.49
C LYS A 223 18.40 -14.60 8.07
N PRO A 224 17.47 -14.88 7.15
CA PRO A 224 16.59 -13.83 6.63
C PRO A 224 15.63 -13.29 7.69
N LEU A 225 15.52 -11.96 7.72
CA LEU A 225 14.50 -11.20 8.44
C LEU A 225 13.58 -10.55 7.41
N VAL A 226 12.32 -10.92 7.43
CA VAL A 226 11.25 -10.31 6.62
C VAL A 226 10.41 -9.42 7.52
N VAL A 227 10.31 -8.14 7.18
CA VAL A 227 9.45 -7.20 7.87
C VAL A 227 8.14 -7.03 7.09
N VAL A 228 7.02 -7.18 7.77
CA VAL A 228 5.68 -6.90 7.25
C VAL A 228 5.16 -5.66 7.96
N LEU A 229 5.07 -4.56 7.23
CA LEU A 229 4.45 -3.33 7.70
C LEU A 229 2.94 -3.39 7.42
N MET A 230 2.16 -3.57 8.46
CA MET A 230 0.69 -3.57 8.41
C MET A 230 0.20 -2.21 8.91
N SER A 231 -0.08 -1.31 7.98
CA SER A 231 -0.48 0.06 8.33
C SER A 231 -1.36 0.67 7.24
N SER A 232 -2.31 1.50 7.63
CA SER A 232 -3.19 2.22 6.69
C SER A 232 -2.56 3.49 6.09
N LYS A 233 -1.36 3.85 6.56
CA LYS A 233 -0.61 5.05 6.14
C LYS A 233 0.87 4.73 5.93
N PRO A 234 1.62 5.54 5.14
CA PRO A 234 3.07 5.39 5.02
C PRO A 234 3.74 5.71 6.36
N MET A 235 4.42 4.71 6.94
CA MET A 235 5.16 4.87 8.18
C MET A 235 6.63 5.15 7.90
N VAL A 236 7.26 5.96 8.76
CA VAL A 236 8.70 6.13 8.79
C VAL A 236 9.31 4.95 9.54
N LEU A 237 10.09 4.16 8.83
CA LEU A 237 10.72 2.97 9.36
C LEU A 237 12.17 3.24 9.81
N PRO A 238 12.70 2.51 10.81
CA PRO A 238 14.07 2.70 11.28
C PRO A 238 15.10 2.29 10.21
N ALA A 239 16.31 2.82 10.33
CA ALA A 239 17.42 2.55 9.40
C ALA A 239 17.76 1.04 9.29
N SER A 240 17.52 0.28 10.35
CA SER A 240 17.67 -1.19 10.35
C SER A 240 16.76 -1.90 9.34
N VAL A 241 15.71 -1.24 8.84
CA VAL A 241 14.76 -1.77 7.85
C VAL A 241 15.00 -1.20 6.46
N ILE A 242 15.03 0.14 6.34
CA ILE A 242 15.07 0.81 5.03
C ILE A 242 16.47 1.30 4.61
N GLY A 243 17.49 1.05 5.41
CA GLY A 243 18.80 1.63 5.18
C GLY A 243 18.91 3.07 5.65
N THR A 244 19.99 3.75 5.22
CA THR A 244 20.28 5.08 5.70
C THR A 244 19.33 6.14 5.16
N ASN A 245 19.21 7.27 5.87
CA ASN A 245 18.40 8.43 5.48
C ASN A 245 18.99 9.24 4.30
N GLY A 246 20.02 8.74 3.61
CA GLY A 246 20.48 9.28 2.33
C GLY A 246 21.49 10.42 2.41
N VAL A 247 21.88 10.91 3.58
CA VAL A 247 22.85 12.01 3.71
C VAL A 247 24.08 11.64 4.54
N ILE A 248 23.93 10.89 5.60
CA ILE A 248 25.04 10.37 6.41
C ILE A 248 24.88 8.87 6.49
N VAL A 249 25.80 8.20 5.84
CA VAL A 249 25.78 6.75 5.69
C VAL A 249 26.54 6.11 6.85
N ASP A 250 25.82 5.55 7.80
CA ASP A 250 26.35 4.41 8.54
C ASP A 250 25.88 3.14 7.81
N GLU A 251 26.64 2.72 6.82
CA GLU A 251 26.34 1.52 6.02
C GLU A 251 26.22 0.26 6.90
N SER A 252 26.79 0.28 8.10
CA SER A 252 26.73 -0.84 9.05
C SER A 252 25.36 -1.01 9.71
N ALA A 253 24.55 0.05 9.78
CA ALA A 253 23.24 0.01 10.42
C ALA A 253 22.12 -0.54 9.52
N ALA A 254 22.39 -0.67 8.21
CA ALA A 254 21.35 -0.83 7.18
C ALA A 254 20.98 -2.28 6.82
N GLU A 255 21.77 -3.27 7.18
CA GLU A 255 21.68 -4.60 6.53
C GLU A 255 21.08 -5.73 7.40
N GLY A 256 20.19 -5.43 8.32
CA GLY A 256 19.52 -6.50 9.08
C GLY A 256 18.28 -7.07 8.40
N THR A 257 17.55 -6.26 7.66
CA THR A 257 16.28 -6.65 7.03
C THR A 257 16.50 -7.13 5.60
N SER A 258 16.12 -8.40 5.34
CA SER A 258 16.25 -9.05 4.03
C SER A 258 15.16 -8.64 3.06
N ALA A 259 13.93 -8.50 3.54
CA ALA A 259 12.78 -8.10 2.74
C ALA A 259 11.78 -7.25 3.55
N LEU A 260 11.04 -6.39 2.85
CA LEU A 260 9.98 -5.56 3.41
C LEU A 260 8.73 -5.67 2.55
N LEU A 261 7.61 -6.01 3.18
CA LEU A 261 6.29 -5.96 2.59
C LEU A 261 5.46 -4.86 3.25
N TRP A 262 4.64 -4.18 2.46
CA TRP A 262 3.59 -3.30 2.97
C TRP A 262 2.22 -3.92 2.69
N ALA A 263 1.42 -4.08 3.73
CA ALA A 263 0.09 -4.67 3.68
C ALA A 263 -0.94 -3.68 4.27
N PRO A 264 -1.50 -2.77 3.44
CA PRO A 264 -2.44 -1.75 3.91
C PRO A 264 -3.78 -2.37 4.24
N SER A 265 -4.11 -2.47 5.53
CA SER A 265 -5.39 -3.03 6.02
C SER A 265 -5.83 -4.27 5.21
N PRO A 266 -5.06 -5.36 5.24
CA PRO A 266 -5.18 -6.44 4.25
C PRO A 266 -6.45 -7.30 4.40
N GLY A 267 -7.32 -7.01 5.38
CA GLY A 267 -8.62 -7.64 5.52
C GLY A 267 -8.58 -9.07 6.07
N MET A 268 -9.71 -9.77 5.96
CA MET A 268 -9.90 -11.11 6.54
C MET A 268 -8.92 -12.16 6.02
N LYS A 269 -8.42 -12.00 4.79
CA LYS A 269 -7.46 -12.91 4.14
C LYS A 269 -6.02 -12.41 4.19
N GLY A 270 -5.76 -11.33 4.92
CA GLY A 270 -4.46 -10.65 4.97
C GLY A 270 -3.30 -11.58 5.32
N GLY A 271 -3.42 -12.32 6.39
CA GLY A 271 -2.36 -13.23 6.81
C GLY A 271 -2.07 -14.32 5.77
N GLN A 272 -3.11 -14.85 5.10
CA GLN A 272 -2.95 -15.84 4.04
C GLN A 272 -2.16 -15.27 2.86
N ALA A 273 -2.58 -14.11 2.33
CA ALA A 273 -1.90 -13.48 1.19
C ALA A 273 -0.43 -13.14 1.49
N ILE A 274 -0.16 -12.59 2.69
CA ILE A 274 1.19 -12.27 3.13
C ILE A 274 2.08 -13.52 3.19
N ALA A 275 1.60 -14.59 3.82
CA ALA A 275 2.37 -15.83 3.92
C ALA A 275 2.58 -16.50 2.56
N GLU A 276 1.57 -16.51 1.69
CA GLU A 276 1.69 -17.03 0.32
C GLU A 276 2.72 -16.28 -0.51
N ILE A 277 2.79 -14.95 -0.39
CA ILE A 277 3.84 -14.15 -1.03
C ILE A 277 5.20 -14.54 -0.47
N ILE A 278 5.40 -14.51 0.86
CA ILE A 278 6.70 -14.82 1.47
C ILE A 278 7.19 -16.24 1.07
N LEU A 279 6.28 -17.21 1.00
CA LEU A 279 6.60 -18.59 0.62
C LEU A 279 6.66 -18.82 -0.90
N GLY A 280 6.41 -17.79 -1.73
CA GLY A 280 6.47 -17.88 -3.18
C GLY A 280 5.34 -18.69 -3.84
N ILE A 281 4.23 -18.91 -3.12
CA ILE A 281 3.01 -19.52 -3.63
C ILE A 281 2.31 -18.54 -4.58
N THR A 282 2.40 -17.24 -4.26
CA THR A 282 1.85 -16.13 -5.05
C THR A 282 2.95 -15.15 -5.42
N GLU A 283 2.95 -14.70 -6.67
CA GLU A 283 3.82 -13.63 -7.18
C GLU A 283 3.37 -12.27 -6.61
N PRO A 284 4.24 -11.47 -5.96
CA PRO A 284 3.88 -10.14 -5.53
C PRO A 284 3.68 -9.21 -6.73
N SER A 285 2.55 -8.51 -6.77
CA SER A 285 2.21 -7.58 -7.85
C SER A 285 1.66 -6.24 -7.36
N GLY A 286 1.51 -6.05 -6.06
CA GLY A 286 1.07 -4.79 -5.47
C GLY A 286 2.05 -3.65 -5.77
N ARG A 287 1.50 -2.45 -5.98
CA ARG A 287 2.26 -1.21 -6.20
C ARG A 287 1.78 -0.14 -5.24
N LEU A 288 2.69 0.73 -4.82
CA LEU A 288 2.38 1.80 -3.88
C LEU A 288 1.45 2.85 -4.51
N PRO A 289 0.26 3.08 -3.93
CA PRO A 289 -0.62 4.17 -4.35
C PRO A 289 -0.27 5.50 -3.68
N ILE A 290 0.80 5.54 -2.89
CA ILE A 290 1.25 6.71 -2.14
C ILE A 290 2.77 6.67 -1.99
N THR A 291 3.38 7.86 -1.87
CA THR A 291 4.81 8.01 -1.62
C THR A 291 5.13 7.83 -0.14
N PHE A 292 6.17 7.07 0.19
CA PHE A 292 6.66 6.86 1.55
C PHE A 292 7.78 7.86 1.87
N PRO A 293 7.64 8.73 2.89
CA PRO A 293 8.70 9.62 3.31
C PRO A 293 9.78 8.87 4.08
N ARG A 294 10.99 9.41 4.07
CA ARG A 294 12.07 8.98 4.98
C ARG A 294 11.96 9.61 6.36
N HIS A 295 11.35 10.78 6.43
CA HIS A 295 11.14 11.54 7.66
C HIS A 295 9.89 12.41 7.53
N ALA A 296 9.16 12.60 8.62
CA ALA A 296 7.96 13.44 8.64
C ALA A 296 8.21 14.88 8.17
N GLY A 297 9.43 15.41 8.31
CA GLY A 297 9.84 16.72 7.81
C GLY A 297 9.82 16.86 6.28
N GLN A 298 9.74 15.76 5.51
CA GLN A 298 9.57 15.80 4.06
C GLN A 298 8.15 16.12 3.62
N LEU A 299 7.17 16.01 4.53
CA LEU A 299 5.77 16.23 4.18
C LEU A 299 5.49 17.70 3.79
N PRO A 300 4.63 17.94 2.79
CA PRO A 300 4.02 16.95 1.89
C PRO A 300 5.02 16.41 0.85
N VAL A 301 4.97 15.10 0.59
CA VAL A 301 5.80 14.42 -0.39
C VAL A 301 4.93 13.75 -1.46
N TYR A 302 4.87 14.36 -2.65
CA TYR A 302 4.08 13.88 -3.78
C TYR A 302 4.99 13.40 -4.90
N TYR A 303 4.59 12.36 -5.64
CA TYR A 303 5.31 11.93 -6.84
C TYR A 303 5.21 12.99 -7.97
N ASN A 304 4.09 13.70 -8.02
CA ASN A 304 3.76 14.73 -9.01
C ASN A 304 4.04 16.14 -8.47
N GLN A 305 5.20 16.37 -7.93
CA GLN A 305 5.62 17.69 -7.43
C GLN A 305 5.73 18.70 -8.58
N ILE A 306 5.58 19.97 -8.23
CA ILE A 306 5.81 21.08 -9.16
C ILE A 306 7.28 21.10 -9.58
N ARG A 307 7.56 21.35 -10.86
CA ARG A 307 8.91 21.51 -11.39
C ARG A 307 9.72 22.54 -10.61
N GLY A 308 10.98 22.28 -10.42
CA GLY A 308 11.88 23.13 -9.65
C GLY A 308 11.76 22.99 -8.13
N GLN A 309 10.84 22.15 -7.64
CA GLN A 309 10.80 21.80 -6.23
C GLN A 309 11.68 20.60 -5.88
N HIS A 310 12.28 19.96 -6.88
CA HIS A 310 13.33 18.96 -6.69
C HIS A 310 14.68 19.63 -6.49
N GLY A 311 15.45 19.18 -5.53
CA GLY A 311 16.78 19.67 -5.23
C GLY A 311 17.15 19.49 -3.77
N ASN A 312 18.26 20.01 -3.35
CA ASN A 312 18.76 19.89 -1.97
C ASN A 312 18.03 20.86 -1.04
N ARG A 313 16.86 20.47 -0.53
CA ARG A 313 16.11 21.27 0.45
C ARG A 313 16.62 21.15 1.87
N TYR A 314 17.24 20.01 2.18
CA TYR A 314 17.66 19.66 3.53
C TYR A 314 19.19 19.58 3.58
N ALA A 315 19.76 20.00 4.69
CA ALA A 315 21.20 19.91 4.93
C ALA A 315 21.61 18.50 5.39
N ASP A 316 20.66 17.74 5.94
CA ASP A 316 20.86 16.49 6.65
C ASP A 316 19.99 15.34 6.12
N LEU A 317 19.21 15.56 5.06
CA LEU A 317 18.30 14.58 4.50
C LEU A 317 18.21 14.75 2.98
N THR A 318 18.11 13.64 2.24
CA THR A 318 17.76 13.69 0.82
C THR A 318 16.29 14.14 0.62
N GLN A 319 15.98 14.69 -0.55
CA GLN A 319 14.60 14.91 -0.97
C GLN A 319 13.90 13.64 -1.47
N ASP A 320 14.68 12.63 -1.87
CA ASP A 320 14.13 11.40 -2.38
C ASP A 320 13.33 10.67 -1.30
N PRO A 321 12.16 10.13 -1.65
CA PRO A 321 11.37 9.37 -0.72
C PRO A 321 12.06 8.04 -0.35
N ALA A 322 11.59 7.40 0.72
CA ALA A 322 12.00 6.04 1.03
C ALA A 322 11.54 5.08 -0.08
N PHE A 323 10.26 5.20 -0.46
CA PHE A 323 9.69 4.48 -1.60
C PHE A 323 8.77 5.44 -2.38
N ALA A 324 8.87 5.42 -3.71
CA ALA A 324 8.11 6.30 -4.56
C ALA A 324 6.71 5.71 -4.87
N PHE A 325 5.79 6.58 -5.26
CA PHE A 325 4.51 6.14 -5.84
C PHE A 325 4.76 5.18 -7.02
N GLY A 326 3.95 4.14 -7.10
CA GLY A 326 4.05 3.12 -8.14
C GLY A 326 5.10 2.03 -7.88
N GLU A 327 6.00 2.18 -6.88
CA GLU A 327 6.99 1.15 -6.56
C GLU A 327 6.38 -0.14 -6.02
N GLY A 328 7.04 -1.24 -6.33
CA GLY A 328 6.79 -2.58 -5.86
C GLY A 328 7.60 -3.57 -6.69
N LEU A 329 8.08 -4.63 -6.05
CA LEU A 329 8.92 -5.66 -6.66
C LEU A 329 8.11 -6.91 -6.97
N GLY A 330 8.55 -7.68 -7.96
CA GLY A 330 8.20 -9.06 -8.21
C GLY A 330 9.36 -10.00 -7.86
N TYR A 331 9.17 -11.29 -8.13
CA TYR A 331 10.23 -12.31 -7.99
C TYR A 331 10.98 -12.56 -9.29
N THR A 332 10.70 -11.79 -10.33
CA THR A 332 11.37 -11.83 -11.62
C THR A 332 11.80 -10.44 -12.05
N THR A 333 12.53 -10.34 -13.13
CA THR A 333 13.01 -9.07 -13.68
C THR A 333 12.38 -8.80 -15.04
N PHE A 334 12.16 -7.52 -15.34
CA PHE A 334 11.59 -7.08 -16.62
C PHE A 334 12.49 -6.07 -17.29
N GLU A 335 12.56 -6.15 -18.62
CA GLU A 335 13.21 -5.17 -19.45
C GLU A 335 12.17 -4.38 -20.27
N TYR A 336 12.31 -3.06 -20.25
CA TYR A 336 11.48 -2.13 -20.98
C TYR A 336 12.20 -1.67 -22.24
N GLY A 337 11.56 -1.83 -23.42
CA GLY A 337 11.99 -1.22 -24.66
C GLY A 337 11.80 0.30 -24.66
N GLU A 338 11.97 0.93 -25.82
CA GLU A 338 11.70 2.35 -25.98
C GLU A 338 10.19 2.58 -26.31
N PRO A 339 9.51 3.54 -25.67
CA PRO A 339 8.12 3.84 -26.00
C PRO A 339 8.02 4.53 -27.36
N ALA A 340 7.05 4.12 -28.16
CA ALA A 340 6.77 4.68 -29.47
C ALA A 340 5.32 5.19 -29.55
N ILE A 341 5.12 6.34 -30.20
CA ILE A 341 3.79 6.85 -30.54
C ILE A 341 3.46 6.38 -31.95
N THR A 342 2.34 5.68 -32.11
CA THR A 342 2.02 4.93 -33.34
C THR A 342 1.07 5.66 -34.29
N ASN A 343 0.46 6.78 -33.84
CA ASN A 343 -0.54 7.51 -34.59
C ASN A 343 -0.26 9.00 -34.72
N VAL A 344 1.00 9.40 -34.86
CA VAL A 344 1.35 10.81 -35.05
C VAL A 344 0.59 11.36 -36.24
N PRO A 345 -0.21 12.46 -36.12
CA PRO A 345 -0.92 13.03 -37.25
C PRO A 345 0.02 13.54 -38.36
N ASP A 346 -0.47 13.61 -39.59
CA ASP A 346 0.31 14.15 -40.76
C ASP A 346 0.75 15.61 -40.52
N SER A 347 0.01 16.37 -39.71
CA SER A 347 0.38 17.74 -39.27
C SER A 347 1.61 17.78 -38.34
N GLY A 348 1.99 16.64 -37.77
CA GLY A 348 3.02 16.53 -36.74
C GLY A 348 2.55 16.90 -35.33
N ALA A 349 1.31 17.32 -35.16
CA ALA A 349 0.75 17.73 -33.86
C ALA A 349 -0.66 17.18 -33.65
N PHE A 350 -0.95 16.77 -32.43
CA PHE A 350 -2.29 16.36 -31.98
C PHE A 350 -3.14 17.57 -31.64
N THR A 351 -4.45 17.40 -31.64
CA THR A 351 -5.42 18.37 -31.12
C THR A 351 -6.05 17.84 -29.83
N GLU A 352 -6.72 18.70 -29.05
CA GLU A 352 -7.40 18.31 -27.81
C GLU A 352 -8.40 17.15 -28.00
N SER A 353 -9.00 17.03 -29.19
CA SER A 353 -9.96 15.95 -29.50
C SER A 353 -9.33 14.61 -29.85
N ASP A 354 -8.02 14.57 -29.99
CA ASP A 354 -7.30 13.36 -30.41
C ASP A 354 -6.95 12.47 -29.20
N THR A 355 -6.57 11.23 -29.49
CA THR A 355 -6.01 10.29 -28.53
C THR A 355 -4.60 9.91 -28.99
N VAL A 356 -3.63 10.00 -28.10
CA VAL A 356 -2.27 9.50 -28.34
C VAL A 356 -2.26 7.99 -28.14
N HIS A 357 -1.93 7.23 -29.19
CA HIS A 357 -1.70 5.78 -29.10
C HIS A 357 -0.20 5.53 -28.95
N ALA A 358 0.17 4.92 -27.84
CA ALA A 358 1.56 4.63 -27.52
C ALA A 358 1.76 3.15 -27.23
N GLU A 359 2.93 2.64 -27.55
CA GLU A 359 3.31 1.23 -27.35
C GLU A 359 4.70 1.13 -26.75
N ILE A 360 4.91 0.11 -25.91
CA ILE A 360 6.21 -0.27 -25.39
C ILE A 360 6.32 -1.79 -25.37
N THR A 361 7.51 -2.33 -25.65
CA THR A 361 7.76 -3.76 -25.46
C THR A 361 8.22 -4.02 -24.04
N LEU A 362 7.57 -4.98 -23.38
CA LEU A 362 7.97 -5.50 -22.08
C LEU A 362 8.43 -6.94 -22.22
N THR A 363 9.59 -7.28 -21.67
CA THR A 363 10.16 -8.64 -21.70
C THR A 363 10.44 -9.11 -20.27
N ASN A 364 10.00 -10.32 -19.93
CA ASN A 364 10.43 -10.99 -18.70
C ASN A 364 11.83 -11.57 -18.92
N THR A 365 12.82 -11.00 -18.26
CA THR A 365 14.24 -11.40 -18.37
C THR A 365 14.69 -12.36 -17.28
N GLY A 366 13.82 -12.67 -16.32
CA GLY A 366 14.13 -13.58 -15.23
C GLY A 366 13.71 -15.03 -15.54
N GLU A 367 13.81 -15.87 -14.53
CA GLU A 367 13.60 -17.33 -14.63
C GLU A 367 12.22 -17.79 -14.14
N ARG A 368 11.37 -16.85 -13.70
CA ARG A 368 10.04 -17.13 -13.16
C ARG A 368 8.99 -16.38 -13.94
N LYS A 369 7.81 -16.97 -14.05
CA LYS A 369 6.60 -16.23 -14.44
C LYS A 369 6.39 -15.06 -13.49
N GLY A 370 6.08 -13.90 -14.02
CA GLY A 370 5.90 -12.71 -13.20
C GLY A 370 4.84 -11.76 -13.74
N ILE A 371 4.51 -10.81 -12.90
CA ILE A 371 3.49 -9.79 -13.17
C ILE A 371 4.13 -8.42 -13.01
N GLU A 372 4.08 -7.62 -14.08
CA GLU A 372 4.51 -6.24 -14.07
C GLU A 372 3.31 -5.29 -14.18
N VAL A 373 3.40 -4.13 -13.52
CA VAL A 373 2.45 -3.03 -13.66
C VAL A 373 3.13 -1.90 -14.42
N VAL A 374 2.95 -1.89 -15.72
CA VAL A 374 3.51 -0.87 -16.61
C VAL A 374 2.71 0.40 -16.46
N GLN A 375 3.37 1.50 -16.10
CA GLN A 375 2.76 2.79 -15.76
C GLN A 375 3.15 3.82 -16.82
N ALA A 376 2.16 4.60 -17.29
CA ALA A 376 2.34 5.66 -18.28
C ALA A 376 1.99 7.02 -17.67
N TYR A 377 2.98 7.91 -17.66
CA TYR A 377 2.88 9.26 -17.12
C TYR A 377 2.99 10.29 -18.24
N ILE A 378 2.32 11.41 -18.10
CA ILE A 378 2.44 12.57 -18.99
C ILE A 378 3.02 13.74 -18.20
N GLY A 379 4.01 14.41 -18.80
CA GLY A 379 4.53 15.70 -18.34
C GLY A 379 4.39 16.72 -19.45
N ASP A 380 3.81 17.88 -19.16
CA ASP A 380 3.85 19.04 -20.04
C ASP A 380 5.23 19.71 -19.88
N ILE A 381 5.99 19.87 -20.96
CA ILE A 381 7.39 20.31 -20.89
C ILE A 381 7.50 21.79 -20.51
N VAL A 382 6.60 22.62 -21.01
CA VAL A 382 6.56 24.08 -20.75
C VAL A 382 5.13 24.52 -20.51
N THR A 383 4.84 24.92 -19.28
CA THR A 383 3.51 25.37 -18.87
C THR A 383 3.48 26.86 -18.60
N SER A 384 2.36 27.55 -18.93
CA SER A 384 2.15 28.96 -18.63
C SER A 384 2.06 29.25 -17.12
N TYR A 385 1.66 28.25 -16.34
CA TYR A 385 1.51 28.31 -14.89
C TYR A 385 2.29 27.16 -14.24
N SER A 386 2.67 27.34 -12.97
CA SER A 386 3.35 26.27 -12.22
C SER A 386 2.46 25.03 -12.17
N TRP A 387 2.95 23.92 -12.70
CA TRP A 387 2.23 22.66 -12.77
C TRP A 387 3.11 21.49 -12.36
N THR A 388 2.49 20.34 -12.24
CA THR A 388 3.18 19.11 -11.82
C THR A 388 4.21 18.67 -12.84
N ASP A 389 5.25 18.00 -12.36
CA ASP A 389 6.31 17.46 -13.21
C ASP A 389 5.79 16.35 -14.13
N ARG A 390 4.93 15.50 -13.61
CA ARG A 390 4.27 14.40 -14.34
C ARG A 390 3.01 13.92 -13.63
N GLU A 391 2.11 13.32 -14.37
CA GLU A 391 0.88 12.72 -13.85
C GLU A 391 0.67 11.34 -14.44
N LEU A 392 0.31 10.36 -13.61
CA LEU A 392 -0.10 9.03 -14.07
C LEU A 392 -1.41 9.14 -14.85
N LYS A 393 -1.39 8.75 -16.12
CA LYS A 393 -2.58 8.76 -16.99
C LYS A 393 -3.11 7.37 -17.30
N SER A 394 -2.24 6.36 -17.28
CA SER A 394 -2.65 4.97 -17.52
C SER A 394 -1.71 3.98 -16.87
N PHE A 395 -2.20 2.77 -16.61
CA PHE A 395 -1.36 1.64 -16.24
C PHE A 395 -1.96 0.34 -16.79
N LYS A 396 -1.09 -0.66 -16.97
CA LYS A 396 -1.48 -2.00 -17.44
C LYS A 396 -0.78 -3.06 -16.60
N ARG A 397 -1.56 -4.02 -16.11
CA ARG A 397 -1.04 -5.21 -15.45
C ARG A 397 -0.77 -6.26 -16.52
N VAL A 398 0.47 -6.74 -16.60
CA VAL A 398 0.94 -7.64 -17.65
C VAL A 398 1.61 -8.85 -17.02
N GLU A 399 1.13 -10.03 -17.37
CA GLU A 399 1.69 -11.30 -16.95
C GLU A 399 2.52 -11.90 -18.07
N LEU A 400 3.77 -12.32 -17.77
CA LEU A 400 4.72 -12.88 -18.73
C LEU A 400 5.39 -14.13 -18.18
N GLU A 401 5.51 -15.15 -19.03
CA GLU A 401 6.36 -16.30 -18.78
C GLU A 401 7.85 -15.91 -18.93
N PRO A 402 8.81 -16.72 -18.39
CA PRO A 402 10.24 -16.47 -18.60
C PRO A 402 10.60 -16.35 -20.08
N GLY A 403 11.29 -15.27 -20.45
CA GLY A 403 11.69 -14.97 -21.83
C GLY A 403 10.56 -14.47 -22.74
N GLU A 404 9.32 -14.38 -22.25
CA GLU A 404 8.20 -13.86 -23.03
C GLU A 404 8.29 -12.33 -23.16
N SER A 405 7.95 -11.82 -24.35
CA SER A 405 7.82 -10.39 -24.64
C SER A 405 6.40 -10.08 -25.12
N LYS A 406 5.86 -8.94 -24.67
CA LYS A 406 4.57 -8.40 -25.12
C LYS A 406 4.68 -6.93 -25.44
N THR A 407 3.95 -6.49 -26.46
CA THR A 407 3.68 -5.07 -26.68
C THR A 407 2.55 -4.64 -25.76
N VAL A 408 2.82 -3.60 -24.97
CA VAL A 408 1.86 -2.97 -24.04
C VAL A 408 1.43 -1.65 -24.68
N ALA A 409 0.13 -1.50 -24.95
CA ALA A 409 -0.43 -0.33 -25.61
C ALA A 409 -1.18 0.54 -24.60
N PHE A 410 -1.10 1.86 -24.81
CA PHE A 410 -1.79 2.89 -24.04
C PHE A 410 -2.55 3.82 -24.97
N ASP A 411 -3.77 4.16 -24.59
CA ASP A 411 -4.61 5.18 -25.22
C ASP A 411 -4.74 6.33 -24.23
N ILE A 412 -4.18 7.48 -24.57
CA ILE A 412 -4.16 8.66 -23.71
C ILE A 412 -4.91 9.80 -24.43
N PRO A 413 -6.14 10.14 -24.00
CA PRO A 413 -6.84 11.29 -24.55
C PRO A 413 -6.04 12.56 -24.32
N VAL A 414 -5.83 13.37 -25.35
CA VAL A 414 -5.13 14.67 -25.23
C VAL A 414 -5.89 15.59 -24.29
N ALA A 415 -7.24 15.52 -24.28
CA ALA A 415 -8.10 16.24 -23.35
C ALA A 415 -7.81 15.98 -21.86
N ASP A 416 -7.10 14.88 -21.51
CA ASP A 416 -6.68 14.58 -20.14
C ASP A 416 -5.31 15.20 -19.79
N CYS A 417 -4.58 15.75 -20.78
CA CYS A 417 -3.27 16.38 -20.61
C CYS A 417 -3.41 17.86 -20.22
N THR A 418 -4.17 18.12 -19.15
CA THR A 418 -4.56 19.47 -18.76
C THR A 418 -3.69 20.06 -17.66
N ILE A 419 -3.58 21.40 -17.67
CA ILE A 419 -3.22 22.20 -16.49
C ILE A 419 -4.47 22.95 -15.98
N VAL A 420 -4.36 23.62 -14.83
CA VAL A 420 -5.43 24.49 -14.32
C VAL A 420 -4.96 25.93 -14.37
N ASP A 421 -5.73 26.80 -15.05
CA ASP A 421 -5.47 28.23 -15.16
C ASP A 421 -5.91 29.00 -13.89
N PRO A 422 -5.60 30.31 -13.77
CA PRO A 422 -6.02 31.14 -12.63
C PRO A 422 -7.53 31.29 -12.46
N ASP A 423 -8.30 31.06 -13.49
CA ASP A 423 -9.76 31.10 -13.47
C ASP A 423 -10.39 29.73 -13.11
N ALA A 424 -9.56 28.78 -12.70
CA ALA A 424 -9.94 27.42 -12.34
C ALA A 424 -10.49 26.56 -13.50
N ASN A 425 -10.17 26.91 -14.74
CA ASN A 425 -10.49 26.08 -15.90
C ASN A 425 -9.39 25.06 -16.13
N ARG A 426 -9.77 23.84 -16.54
CA ARG A 426 -8.84 22.87 -17.09
C ARG A 426 -8.64 23.18 -18.56
N ILE A 427 -7.38 23.37 -18.96
CA ILE A 427 -7.00 23.70 -20.33
C ILE A 427 -5.86 22.80 -20.79
N VAL A 428 -5.86 22.46 -22.06
CA VAL A 428 -4.71 21.83 -22.74
C VAL A 428 -3.95 22.95 -23.45
N GLU A 429 -2.68 23.14 -23.11
CA GLU A 429 -1.85 24.14 -23.79
C GLU A 429 -1.17 23.55 -25.02
N PRO A 430 -1.07 24.31 -26.14
CA PRO A 430 -0.22 23.90 -27.26
C PRO A 430 1.24 23.84 -26.82
N GLY A 431 1.92 22.76 -27.21
CA GLY A 431 3.32 22.59 -26.84
C GLY A 431 3.83 21.14 -26.96
N GLU A 432 5.02 20.91 -26.43
CA GLU A 432 5.61 19.58 -26.36
C GLU A 432 5.29 18.92 -25.02
N PHE A 433 4.83 17.68 -25.10
CA PHE A 433 4.56 16.80 -23.97
C PHE A 433 5.54 15.61 -23.97
N GLU A 434 5.92 15.17 -22.81
CA GLU A 434 6.64 13.92 -22.65
C GLU A 434 5.70 12.80 -22.17
N LEU A 435 5.80 11.65 -22.85
CA LEU A 435 5.26 10.38 -22.37
C LEU A 435 6.40 9.62 -21.72
N LEU A 436 6.19 9.25 -20.47
CA LEU A 436 7.13 8.54 -19.62
C LEU A 436 6.53 7.19 -19.23
N VAL A 437 7.25 6.09 -19.50
CA VAL A 437 6.73 4.73 -19.23
C VAL A 437 7.74 3.91 -18.42
N GLY A 438 7.28 3.27 -17.36
CA GLY A 438 8.13 2.43 -16.52
C GLY A 438 7.35 1.74 -15.40
N HIS A 439 8.07 1.25 -14.40
CA HIS A 439 7.50 0.47 -13.30
C HIS A 439 7.23 1.28 -12.02
N SER A 440 7.68 2.53 -11.99
CA SER A 440 7.45 3.44 -10.86
C SER A 440 7.40 4.90 -11.31
N SER A 441 7.14 5.81 -10.39
CA SER A 441 7.22 7.25 -10.65
C SER A 441 8.64 7.82 -10.57
N ARG A 442 9.68 7.05 -10.26
CA ARG A 442 11.06 7.53 -10.27
C ARG A 442 11.50 7.84 -11.69
N ARG A 443 12.11 9.01 -11.90
CA ARG A 443 12.52 9.43 -13.24
C ARG A 443 13.55 8.50 -13.88
N GLU A 444 14.46 7.96 -13.09
CA GLU A 444 15.48 6.99 -13.51
C GLU A 444 14.89 5.67 -14.04
N ASP A 445 13.67 5.33 -13.60
CA ASP A 445 12.97 4.11 -14.01
C ASP A 445 12.11 4.30 -15.26
N LEU A 446 12.03 5.53 -15.80
CA LEU A 446 11.11 5.88 -16.86
C LEU A 446 11.80 6.03 -18.21
N LYS A 447 11.32 5.30 -19.21
CA LYS A 447 11.63 5.50 -20.62
C LYS A 447 10.79 6.65 -21.18
N ARG A 448 11.35 7.42 -22.12
CA ARG A 448 10.77 8.70 -22.55
C ARG A 448 10.57 8.77 -24.06
N THR A 449 9.44 9.27 -24.49
CA THR A 449 9.21 9.81 -25.85
C THR A 449 8.45 11.12 -25.78
N VAL A 450 8.39 11.89 -26.88
CA VAL A 450 7.71 13.21 -26.93
C VAL A 450 6.66 13.24 -28.03
N PHE A 451 5.64 14.07 -27.80
CA PHE A 451 4.63 14.43 -28.80
C PHE A 451 4.27 15.91 -28.69
N THR A 452 3.71 16.45 -29.77
CA THR A 452 3.31 17.87 -29.84
C THR A 452 1.80 17.99 -29.88
N VAL A 453 1.25 18.96 -29.17
CA VAL A 453 -0.16 19.39 -29.22
C VAL A 453 -0.22 20.76 -29.87
N ALA A 454 -1.20 20.97 -30.80
CA ALA A 454 -1.40 22.21 -31.56
C ALA A 454 -2.38 23.17 -30.89
#